data_b78c7b5309fafce7c0e41373fb97f683
#
_entry.id   b78c7b5309fafce7c0e41373fb97f683
#
_cell.length_a   1.000
_cell.length_b   1.000
_cell.length_c   1.000
_cell.angle_alpha   90.00
_cell.angle_beta   90.00
_cell.angle_gamma   90.00
#
_symmetry.space_group_name_H-M   'P 1'
#
loop_
_entity.id
_entity.type
_entity.pdbx_description
1 polymer ?
#
loop_
_entity_poly.entity_id
_entity_poly.type
_entity_poly.pdbx_seq_one_letter_code
_entity_poly.pdbx_strand_id
1 'polypeptide(L)' 'KNVKETAAQPDEAQTYLKQGYYVVRQGDNLAAICRKIYQTTAMMDKVCEANGIDDPDAIYAGQYLTLPN' A
#
# COMPACT_ATOMS: atom_id res chain seq x y z
N LYS A 1 -1.40 13.61 21.23
CA LYS A 1 -1.07 13.27 20.98
C LYS A 1 -0.86 12.04 20.68
N ASN A 2 -0.65 11.30 20.86
CA ASN A 2 -0.37 10.16 20.56
C ASN A 2 -1.29 9.46 19.97
N VAL A 3 -2.25 9.64 20.13
CA VAL A 3 -3.23 9.13 19.51
C VAL A 3 -2.94 8.99 18.18
N LYS A 4 -2.17 9.75 17.65
CA LYS A 4 -1.99 9.71 16.40
C LYS A 4 -1.49 8.50 15.89
N GLU A 5 -0.85 7.72 16.55
CA GLU A 5 -0.43 6.56 15.97
C GLU A 5 -1.47 5.70 15.62
N THR A 6 -2.45 5.55 16.38
CA THR A 6 -3.48 4.63 16.01
C THR A 6 -4.26 5.16 14.93
N ALA A 7 -4.50 6.40 14.96
CA ALA A 7 -5.38 6.91 13.98
C ALA A 7 -4.70 7.17 12.72
N ALA A 8 -3.47 7.03 12.72
CA ALA A 8 -2.74 7.39 11.58
C ALA A 8 -3.07 6.68 10.36
N GLN A 9 -3.53 5.50 10.47
CA GLN A 9 -3.74 4.73 9.31
C GLN A 9 -4.70 5.32 8.34
N PRO A 10 -5.87 5.79 8.75
CA PRO A 10 -6.80 6.33 7.77
C PRO A 10 -6.24 7.55 7.06
N ASP A 11 -5.54 8.42 7.80
CA ASP A 11 -5.00 9.61 7.19
C ASP A 11 -3.87 9.28 6.25
N GLU A 12 -3.02 8.34 6.63
CA GLU A 12 -1.96 7.92 5.76
C GLU A 12 -2.52 7.31 4.51
N ALA A 13 -3.51 6.47 4.66
CA ALA A 13 -4.11 5.80 3.50
C ALA A 13 -4.64 6.82 2.52
N GLN A 14 -5.31 7.84 3.00
CA GLN A 14 -5.86 8.85 2.13
C GLN A 14 -4.78 9.62 1.42
N THR A 15 -3.67 9.87 2.09
CA THR A 15 -2.55 10.55 1.45
C THR A 15 -2.01 9.74 0.30
N TYR A 16 -1.81 8.44 0.50
CA TYR A 16 -1.31 7.59 -0.57
C TYR A 16 -2.30 7.51 -1.72
N LEU A 17 -3.58 7.37 -1.40
CA LEU A 17 -4.59 7.27 -2.45
C LEU A 17 -4.70 8.57 -3.25
N LYS A 18 -4.56 9.70 -2.60
CA LYS A 18 -4.60 10.96 -3.30
C LYS A 18 -3.43 11.14 -4.23
N GLN A 19 -2.24 10.75 -3.79
CA GLN A 19 -1.09 10.89 -4.66
C GLN A 19 -1.03 9.81 -5.71
N GLY A 20 -1.71 8.70 -5.52
CA GLY A 20 -1.84 7.66 -6.52
C GLY A 20 -0.74 6.62 -6.50
N TYR A 21 0.15 6.68 -5.55
CA TYR A 21 1.21 5.68 -5.47
C TYR A 21 1.72 5.53 -4.05
N TYR A 22 2.44 4.46 -3.83
CA TYR A 22 3.06 4.18 -2.53
C TYR A 22 4.49 3.70 -2.80
N VAL A 23 5.44 4.17 -2.02
CA VAL A 23 6.82 3.72 -2.15
C VAL A 23 7.05 2.62 -1.12
N VAL A 24 7.43 1.44 -1.59
CA VAL A 24 7.63 0.28 -0.72
C VAL A 24 8.80 0.54 0.22
N ARG A 25 8.62 0.19 1.47
CA ARG A 25 9.66 0.35 2.49
C ARG A 25 10.25 -1.00 2.82
N GLN A 26 11.42 -0.97 3.42
CA GLN A 26 12.05 -2.19 3.82
C GLN A 26 11.18 -2.93 4.81
N GLY A 27 11.01 -4.22 4.63
CA GLY A 27 10.14 -5.02 5.49
C GLY A 27 8.69 -5.06 5.09
N ASP A 28 8.29 -4.28 4.09
CA ASP A 28 6.90 -4.30 3.63
C ASP A 28 6.61 -5.53 2.80
N ASN A 29 5.36 -5.95 2.83
CA ASN A 29 4.87 -6.94 1.86
C ASN A 29 3.54 -6.43 1.35
N LEU A 30 3.08 -7.00 0.24
CA LEU A 30 1.90 -6.47 -0.43
C LEU A 30 0.66 -6.58 0.43
N ALA A 31 0.52 -7.66 1.18
CA ALA A 31 -0.65 -7.81 2.04
C ALA A 31 -0.70 -6.72 3.10
N ALA A 32 0.44 -6.42 3.71
CA ALA A 32 0.49 -5.39 4.73
C ALA A 32 0.24 -4.00 4.13
N ILE A 33 0.76 -3.74 2.94
CA ILE A 33 0.55 -2.48 2.26
C ILE A 33 -0.93 -2.31 1.94
N CYS A 34 -1.59 -3.34 1.44
CA CYS A 34 -3.00 -3.25 1.11
C CYS A 34 -3.85 -3.05 2.36
N ARG A 35 -3.50 -3.70 3.46
CA ARG A 35 -4.23 -3.48 4.70
C ARG A 35 -4.07 -2.06 5.19
N LYS A 36 -2.86 -1.51 5.04
CA LYS A 36 -2.59 -0.15 5.46
C LYS A 36 -3.40 0.86 4.62
N ILE A 37 -3.46 0.66 3.34
CA ILE A 37 -4.04 1.64 2.43
C ILE A 37 -5.53 1.42 2.21
N TYR A 38 -5.94 0.16 2.02
CA TYR A 38 -7.32 -0.16 1.68
C TYR A 38 -8.07 -0.83 2.82
N GLN A 39 -7.38 -1.12 3.92
CA GLN A 39 -7.94 -1.82 5.09
C GLN A 39 -8.43 -3.22 4.75
N THR A 40 -7.90 -3.82 3.69
CA THR A 40 -8.27 -5.16 3.27
C THR A 40 -7.23 -5.69 2.32
N THR A 41 -7.08 -7.01 2.24
CA THR A 41 -6.19 -7.61 1.27
C THR A 41 -6.89 -7.89 -0.06
N ALA A 42 -8.17 -7.59 -0.15
CA ALA A 42 -8.93 -7.87 -1.36
C ALA A 42 -8.44 -7.08 -2.57
N MET A 43 -7.68 -6.01 -2.35
CA MET A 43 -7.16 -5.20 -3.45
C MET A 43 -5.81 -5.69 -3.98
N MET A 44 -5.26 -6.77 -3.41
CA MET A 44 -3.95 -7.23 -3.84
C MET A 44 -3.90 -7.54 -5.33
N ASP A 45 -4.92 -8.22 -5.83
CA ASP A 45 -4.94 -8.57 -7.26
C ASP A 45 -4.97 -7.32 -8.12
N LYS A 46 -5.74 -6.32 -7.70
CA LYS A 46 -5.84 -5.11 -8.49
C LYS A 46 -4.55 -4.31 -8.45
N VAL A 47 -3.88 -4.29 -7.32
CA VAL A 47 -2.60 -3.62 -7.21
C VAL A 47 -1.58 -4.33 -8.08
N CYS A 48 -1.57 -5.66 -8.07
CA CYS A 48 -0.67 -6.40 -8.91
C CYS A 48 -0.92 -6.11 -10.39
N GLU A 49 -2.16 -6.10 -10.78
CA GLU A 49 -2.51 -5.80 -12.16
C GLU A 49 -2.07 -4.40 -12.57
N ALA A 50 -2.30 -3.43 -11.72
CA ALA A 50 -1.97 -2.05 -12.04
C ALA A 50 -0.47 -1.84 -12.17
N ASN A 51 0.32 -2.73 -11.60
CA ASN A 51 1.76 -2.58 -11.59
C ASN A 51 2.50 -3.63 -12.40
N GLY A 52 1.77 -4.51 -13.07
CA GLY A 52 2.41 -5.58 -13.85
C GLY A 52 3.17 -6.55 -12.99
N ILE A 53 2.70 -6.79 -11.77
CA ILE A 53 3.36 -7.68 -10.84
C ILE A 53 2.75 -9.06 -10.94
N ASP A 54 3.55 -10.04 -11.32
CA ASP A 54 3.07 -11.43 -11.41
C ASP A 54 3.13 -12.10 -10.05
N ASP A 55 4.12 -11.77 -9.25
CA ASP A 55 4.33 -12.41 -7.97
C ASP A 55 4.25 -11.36 -6.88
N PRO A 56 3.23 -11.41 -6.03
CA PRO A 56 3.08 -10.38 -4.99
C PRO A 56 4.24 -10.32 -4.01
N ASP A 57 5.05 -11.38 -3.95
CA ASP A 57 6.21 -11.39 -3.09
C ASP A 57 7.42 -10.75 -3.75
N ALA A 58 7.31 -10.38 -5.00
CA ALA A 58 8.44 -9.85 -5.76
C ALA A 58 8.51 -8.33 -5.71
N ILE A 59 8.17 -7.73 -4.61
CA ILE A 59 8.32 -6.29 -4.44
C ILE A 59 9.57 -6.00 -3.62
N TYR A 60 10.08 -4.79 -3.72
CA TYR A 60 11.31 -4.45 -3.04
C TYR A 60 11.28 -3.00 -2.54
N ALA A 61 12.07 -2.74 -1.53
CA ALA A 61 12.13 -1.41 -0.93
C ALA A 61 12.53 -0.38 -1.98
N GLY A 62 11.84 0.72 -2.00
CA GLY A 62 12.08 1.78 -2.98
C GLY A 62 11.23 1.68 -4.22
N GLN A 63 10.53 0.57 -4.40
CA GLN A 63 9.69 0.40 -5.57
C GLN A 63 8.44 1.27 -5.47
N TYR A 64 8.05 1.88 -6.57
CA TYR A 64 6.81 2.65 -6.61
C TYR A 64 5.67 1.73 -7.02
N LEU A 65 4.61 1.74 -6.25
CA LEU A 65 3.41 0.97 -6.57
C LEU A 65 2.30 1.94 -6.92
N THR A 66 1.78 1.82 -8.13
CA THR A 66 0.61 2.59 -8.54
C THR A 66 -0.61 2.04 -7.79
N LEU A 67 -1.41 2.91 -7.25
CA LEU A 67 -2.56 2.50 -6.45
C LEU A 67 -3.84 2.66 -7.25
N PRO A 68 -4.51 1.55 -7.58
CA PRO A 68 -5.79 1.64 -8.29
C PRO A 68 -6.87 2.09 -7.31
N ASN A 69 -7.85 2.78 -7.80
CA ASN A 69 -8.98 3.22 -7.00
C ASN A 69 -10.23 2.42 -7.27
#